data_c97cdc9b4a4f4d9c7c93e7b4634be33e
#
_entry.id   c97cdc9b4a4f4d9c7c93e7b4634be33e
#
_cell.length_a   1.000
_cell.length_b   1.000
_cell.length_c   1.000
_cell.angle_alpha   90.00
_cell.angle_beta   90.00
_cell.angle_gamma   90.00
#
_symmetry.space_group_name_H-M   'P 1'
#
loop_
_entity.id
_entity.type
_entity.pdbx_description
1 polymer ?
#
loop_
_entity_poly.entity_id
_entity_poly.type
_entity_poly.pdbx_seq_one_letter_code
_entity_poly.pdbx_strand_id
1 'polypeptide(L)'
;MNSETPQTEPIDKRPKSNRPGKLDPVDILVFLIPFLQFANVRIIGSLTGSDVLFLLSFIYLAARLKLRVSTPLARKFIVLCLLWLSSQIATDLIRHTGFDPIARSWSSISVTLVAFTVLFTLLYGRPRRIVIYGWGCVLGSIVAFFVSPNDFAREYPWKFGIGWPVTLGVVLLASRKEFRGNLPIQLLTIIGIVNVSLGARSMGEVCLAAAMFILITRRVHKKKSVTPKVQARTKVAIAISLLLGAGGLAWAYQYVAGHGMLGEVAQTKFNSQSAGKYGFLLGGRTEILGSLPAIYDSPLIGHGSQAADPKYVMIMQESLALLGYDEAAQGLDQDVKEGSDAIPVHSYLFGAWVWAGLLGAVFWVWVWSVAARALFRVYPRSLYILPLVAFCAFGLLWDILFSPYGTLGRVFVPYYVVIFMSCLEIVQRKAAKPSLVLAT
;
A
#
# COMPACT_ATOMS: atom_id res chain seq x y z
N MET A 1 -11.51 -69.59 10.52
CA MET A 1 -11.41 -68.25 11.04
C MET A 1 -10.60 -67.43 10.01
N ASN A 2 -11.29 -66.81 9.09
CA ASN A 2 -10.68 -65.96 8.06
C ASN A 2 -10.68 -64.53 8.56
N SER A 3 -9.49 -63.95 8.75
CA SER A 3 -9.29 -62.54 9.10
C SER A 3 -9.30 -61.71 7.82
N GLU A 4 -10.42 -61.02 7.55
CA GLU A 4 -10.47 -59.98 6.51
C GLU A 4 -9.76 -58.72 6.97
N THR A 5 -8.71 -58.35 6.24
CA THR A 5 -8.02 -57.07 6.38
C THR A 5 -8.85 -55.97 5.72
N PRO A 6 -9.15 -54.85 6.36
CA PRO A 6 -9.88 -53.77 5.72
C PRO A 6 -8.99 -53.09 4.68
N GLN A 7 -9.47 -53.11 3.43
CA GLN A 7 -8.89 -52.32 2.34
C GLN A 7 -9.11 -50.81 2.59
N THR A 8 -8.03 -50.10 2.86
CA THR A 8 -8.04 -48.64 2.89
C THR A 8 -8.07 -48.12 1.43
N GLU A 9 -9.21 -47.57 1.02
CA GLU A 9 -9.31 -46.80 -0.23
C GLU A 9 -8.33 -45.62 -0.23
N PRO A 10 -7.55 -45.44 -1.31
CA PRO A 10 -6.71 -44.26 -1.44
C PRO A 10 -7.54 -43.03 -1.76
N ILE A 11 -7.69 -42.11 -0.78
CA ILE A 11 -8.25 -40.79 -0.99
C ILE A 11 -7.20 -39.92 -1.76
N ASP A 12 -7.01 -40.18 -3.05
CA ASP A 12 -6.30 -39.26 -3.96
C ASP A 12 -7.33 -38.44 -4.79
N LYS A 13 -8.05 -37.54 -4.13
CA LYS A 13 -8.79 -36.47 -4.83
C LYS A 13 -7.84 -35.31 -5.09
N ARG A 14 -6.89 -35.46 -6.00
CA ARG A 14 -6.24 -34.32 -6.63
C ARG A 14 -7.32 -33.48 -7.31
N PRO A 15 -7.38 -32.16 -7.04
CA PRO A 15 -8.32 -31.31 -7.77
C PRO A 15 -8.00 -31.42 -9.26
N LYS A 16 -9.02 -31.82 -10.05
CA LYS A 16 -8.93 -31.95 -11.51
C LYS A 16 -8.19 -30.74 -12.07
N SER A 17 -7.08 -31.01 -12.75
CA SER A 17 -6.32 -30.04 -13.52
C SER A 17 -7.29 -29.23 -14.39
N ASN A 18 -7.41 -27.93 -14.15
CA ASN A 18 -8.14 -27.02 -15.02
C ASN A 18 -7.55 -27.13 -16.43
N ARG A 19 -8.34 -27.62 -17.37
CA ARG A 19 -8.00 -27.61 -18.80
C ARG A 19 -7.67 -26.16 -19.18
N PRO A 20 -6.54 -25.89 -19.86
CA PRO A 20 -6.25 -24.57 -20.38
C PRO A 20 -7.29 -24.25 -21.44
N GLY A 21 -8.17 -23.26 -21.20
CA GLY A 21 -9.10 -22.81 -22.24
C GLY A 21 -10.42 -22.19 -21.80
N LYS A 22 -10.93 -22.45 -20.61
CA LYS A 22 -12.17 -21.78 -20.13
C LYS A 22 -11.82 -20.71 -19.08
N LEU A 23 -12.15 -19.46 -19.40
CA LEU A 23 -12.11 -18.36 -18.42
C LEU A 23 -13.15 -18.66 -17.33
N ASP A 24 -12.68 -18.77 -16.08
CA ASP A 24 -13.58 -18.89 -14.93
C ASP A 24 -14.34 -17.54 -14.79
N PRO A 25 -15.68 -17.52 -14.72
CA PRO A 25 -16.44 -16.29 -14.49
C PRO A 25 -15.94 -15.48 -13.27
N VAL A 26 -15.44 -16.19 -12.25
CA VAL A 26 -14.85 -15.53 -11.08
C VAL A 26 -13.53 -14.82 -11.44
N ASP A 27 -12.73 -15.36 -12.36
CA ASP A 27 -11.49 -14.71 -12.80
C ASP A 27 -11.81 -13.43 -13.60
N ILE A 28 -12.92 -13.43 -14.37
CA ILE A 28 -13.42 -12.24 -15.07
C ILE A 28 -13.86 -11.17 -14.05
N LEU A 29 -14.65 -11.56 -13.03
CA LEU A 29 -15.05 -10.64 -11.97
C LEU A 29 -13.85 -10.05 -11.24
N VAL A 30 -12.87 -10.88 -10.89
CA VAL A 30 -11.62 -10.46 -10.24
C VAL A 30 -10.86 -9.42 -11.06
N PHE A 31 -10.85 -9.56 -12.39
CA PHE A 31 -10.25 -8.58 -13.29
C PHE A 31 -11.08 -7.30 -13.40
N LEU A 32 -12.41 -7.42 -13.55
CA LEU A 32 -13.30 -6.28 -13.77
C LEU A 32 -13.42 -5.36 -12.55
N ILE A 33 -13.35 -5.90 -11.33
CA ILE A 33 -13.44 -5.07 -10.12
C ILE A 33 -12.43 -3.90 -10.16
N PRO A 34 -11.12 -4.11 -10.25
CA PRO A 34 -10.17 -3.00 -10.28
C PRO A 34 -10.13 -2.30 -11.65
N PHE A 35 -10.50 -2.99 -12.73
CA PHE A 35 -10.53 -2.40 -14.06
C PHE A 35 -11.52 -1.23 -14.14
N LEU A 36 -12.71 -1.36 -13.55
CA LEU A 36 -13.75 -0.33 -13.60
C LEU A 36 -13.49 0.90 -12.70
N GLN A 37 -12.31 1.03 -12.10
CA GLN A 37 -11.92 2.24 -11.37
C GLN A 37 -11.91 3.50 -12.26
N PHE A 38 -11.82 3.36 -13.59
CA PHE A 38 -11.88 4.48 -14.53
C PHE A 38 -13.27 5.14 -14.58
N ALA A 39 -14.32 4.38 -14.34
CA ALA A 39 -15.67 4.90 -14.26
C ALA A 39 -15.84 5.60 -12.90
N ASN A 40 -15.72 6.92 -12.91
CA ASN A 40 -15.76 7.74 -11.70
C ASN A 40 -16.85 8.80 -11.81
N VAL A 41 -17.75 8.80 -10.83
CA VAL A 41 -18.83 9.80 -10.72
C VAL A 41 -18.61 10.60 -9.44
N ARG A 42 -18.56 11.92 -9.56
CA ARG A 42 -18.47 12.85 -8.42
C ARG A 42 -19.87 13.25 -7.97
N ILE A 43 -20.34 12.68 -6.86
CA ILE A 43 -21.61 13.05 -6.21
C ILE A 43 -21.27 13.74 -4.89
N ILE A 44 -21.00 12.97 -3.84
CA ILE A 44 -20.45 13.41 -2.57
C ILE A 44 -19.12 12.67 -2.40
N GLY A 45 -18.01 13.29 -2.81
CA GLY A 45 -16.75 12.58 -3.03
C GLY A 45 -16.71 11.87 -4.39
N SER A 46 -15.81 10.88 -4.56
CA SER A 46 -15.69 10.10 -5.79
C SER A 46 -16.18 8.66 -5.58
N LEU A 47 -17.20 8.28 -6.32
CA LEU A 47 -17.68 6.88 -6.42
C LEU A 47 -17.15 6.27 -7.70
N THR A 48 -16.40 5.18 -7.59
CA THR A 48 -15.86 4.46 -8.75
C THR A 48 -16.68 3.23 -9.09
N GLY A 49 -16.60 2.76 -10.34
CA GLY A 49 -17.20 1.48 -10.74
C GLY A 49 -16.65 0.30 -9.93
N SER A 50 -15.40 0.40 -9.43
CA SER A 50 -14.84 -0.57 -8.49
C SER A 50 -15.61 -0.63 -7.19
N ASP A 51 -16.01 0.52 -6.62
CA ASP A 51 -16.78 0.57 -5.37
C ASP A 51 -18.14 -0.09 -5.52
N VAL A 52 -18.81 0.17 -6.65
CA VAL A 52 -20.10 -0.46 -6.99
C VAL A 52 -19.93 -1.98 -7.10
N LEU A 53 -18.92 -2.45 -7.83
CA LEU A 53 -18.67 -3.89 -7.97
C LEU A 53 -18.26 -4.56 -6.65
N PHE A 54 -17.54 -3.88 -5.77
CA PHE A 54 -17.26 -4.39 -4.44
C PHE A 54 -18.55 -4.58 -3.65
N LEU A 55 -19.45 -3.59 -3.65
CA LEU A 55 -20.72 -3.67 -2.93
C LEU A 55 -21.62 -4.77 -3.48
N LEU A 56 -21.80 -4.86 -4.80
CA LEU A 56 -22.59 -5.91 -5.43
C LEU A 56 -22.00 -7.31 -5.17
N SER A 57 -20.66 -7.45 -5.25
CA SER A 57 -19.98 -8.69 -4.95
C SER A 57 -20.15 -9.09 -3.49
N PHE A 58 -20.08 -8.13 -2.57
CA PHE A 58 -20.29 -8.36 -1.15
C PHE A 58 -21.71 -8.85 -0.88
N ILE A 59 -22.73 -8.16 -1.40
CA ILE A 59 -24.15 -8.54 -1.25
C ILE A 59 -24.38 -9.95 -1.82
N TYR A 60 -23.88 -10.24 -3.03
CA TYR A 60 -24.03 -11.56 -3.65
C TYR A 60 -23.36 -12.67 -2.84
N LEU A 61 -22.10 -12.45 -2.35
CA LEU A 61 -21.39 -13.43 -1.56
C LEU A 61 -22.02 -13.64 -0.19
N ALA A 62 -22.54 -12.58 0.44
CA ALA A 62 -23.27 -12.65 1.70
C ALA A 62 -24.56 -13.44 1.54
N ALA A 63 -25.40 -13.12 0.54
CA ALA A 63 -26.65 -13.81 0.26
C ALA A 63 -26.46 -15.31 -0.03
N ARG A 64 -25.32 -15.70 -0.61
CA ARG A 64 -24.97 -17.10 -0.88
C ARG A 64 -24.20 -17.76 0.27
N LEU A 65 -24.04 -17.12 1.43
CA LEU A 65 -23.26 -17.59 2.57
C LEU A 65 -21.82 -18.04 2.19
N LYS A 66 -21.24 -17.40 1.17
CA LYS A 66 -19.92 -17.70 0.62
C LYS A 66 -18.82 -16.77 1.11
N LEU A 67 -19.16 -15.79 1.95
CA LEU A 67 -18.13 -14.95 2.58
C LEU A 67 -17.23 -15.80 3.50
N ARG A 68 -15.94 -15.82 3.20
CA ARG A 68 -14.98 -16.61 3.95
C ARG A 68 -13.92 -15.70 4.58
N VAL A 69 -14.07 -15.43 5.88
CA VAL A 69 -13.07 -14.74 6.69
C VAL A 69 -12.55 -15.73 7.73
N SER A 70 -11.75 -16.70 7.27
CA SER A 70 -11.42 -17.90 8.06
C SER A 70 -10.17 -17.74 8.94
N THR A 71 -9.33 -16.70 8.71
CA THR A 71 -8.07 -16.59 9.44
C THR A 71 -8.13 -15.60 10.60
N PRO A 72 -7.37 -15.81 11.69
CA PRO A 72 -7.29 -14.85 12.79
C PRO A 72 -6.83 -13.46 12.35
N LEU A 73 -5.90 -13.40 11.37
CA LEU A 73 -5.41 -12.11 10.84
C LEU A 73 -6.52 -11.35 10.09
N ALA A 74 -7.33 -12.06 9.29
CA ALA A 74 -8.42 -11.42 8.56
C ALA A 74 -9.53 -10.93 9.51
N ARG A 75 -9.87 -11.73 10.53
CA ARG A 75 -10.80 -11.29 11.58
C ARG A 75 -10.28 -10.05 12.31
N LYS A 76 -8.97 -10.03 12.64
CA LYS A 76 -8.36 -8.87 13.29
C LYS A 76 -8.41 -7.61 12.40
N PHE A 77 -8.21 -7.74 11.09
CA PHE A 77 -8.39 -6.60 10.16
C PHE A 77 -9.81 -6.04 10.24
N ILE A 78 -10.82 -6.91 10.16
CA ILE A 78 -12.24 -6.50 10.21
C ILE A 78 -12.54 -5.81 11.55
N VAL A 79 -12.15 -6.41 12.67
CA VAL A 79 -12.40 -5.84 14.00
C VAL A 79 -11.74 -4.46 14.13
N LEU A 80 -10.47 -4.33 13.74
CA LEU A 80 -9.77 -3.06 13.83
C LEU A 80 -10.33 -2.00 12.86
N CYS A 81 -10.77 -2.41 11.67
CA CYS A 81 -11.44 -1.50 10.74
C CYS A 81 -12.80 -1.03 11.26
N LEU A 82 -13.58 -1.91 11.89
CA LEU A 82 -14.82 -1.55 12.57
C LEU A 82 -14.57 -0.63 13.77
N LEU A 83 -13.54 -0.87 14.56
CA LEU A 83 -13.17 0.03 15.67
C LEU A 83 -12.75 1.41 15.15
N TRP A 84 -11.99 1.47 14.04
CA TRP A 84 -11.68 2.74 13.40
C TRP A 84 -12.94 3.46 12.91
N LEU A 85 -13.84 2.76 12.21
CA LEU A 85 -15.11 3.34 11.75
C LEU A 85 -15.96 3.83 12.94
N SER A 86 -16.11 3.04 14.00
CA SER A 86 -16.86 3.42 15.18
C SER A 86 -16.26 4.64 15.88
N SER A 87 -14.92 4.72 15.96
CA SER A 87 -14.22 5.89 16.50
C SER A 87 -14.47 7.13 15.64
N GLN A 88 -14.39 6.99 14.31
CA GLN A 88 -14.69 8.09 13.38
C GLN A 88 -16.11 8.59 13.56
N ILE A 89 -17.10 7.69 13.64
CA ILE A 89 -18.51 8.04 13.87
C ILE A 89 -18.66 8.78 15.22
N ALA A 90 -18.09 8.24 16.28
CA ALA A 90 -18.17 8.86 17.60
C ALA A 90 -17.52 10.26 17.61
N THR A 91 -16.36 10.41 16.99
CA THR A 91 -15.67 11.70 16.86
C THR A 91 -16.53 12.70 16.11
N ASP A 92 -17.08 12.32 14.96
CA ASP A 92 -17.89 13.21 14.12
C ASP A 92 -19.15 13.68 14.84
N LEU A 93 -19.78 12.80 15.63
CA LEU A 93 -20.92 13.17 16.47
C LEU A 93 -20.55 14.14 17.59
N ILE A 94 -19.41 13.92 18.28
CA ILE A 94 -18.91 14.79 19.35
C ILE A 94 -18.49 16.16 18.79
N ARG A 95 -17.89 16.19 17.60
CA ARG A 95 -17.37 17.42 16.97
C ARG A 95 -18.40 18.13 16.11
N HIS A 96 -19.61 17.60 15.97
CA HIS A 96 -20.68 18.14 15.11
C HIS A 96 -20.18 18.38 13.66
N THR A 97 -19.42 17.41 13.13
CA THR A 97 -18.85 17.49 11.79
C THR A 97 -19.94 17.61 10.73
N GLY A 98 -19.71 18.39 9.69
CA GLY A 98 -20.64 18.56 8.57
C GLY A 98 -20.87 17.27 7.76
N PHE A 99 -21.98 17.22 7.03
CA PHE A 99 -22.41 16.01 6.31
C PHE A 99 -21.41 15.55 5.23
N ASP A 100 -20.87 16.46 4.41
CA ASP A 100 -19.96 16.11 3.31
C ASP A 100 -18.66 15.44 3.78
N PRO A 101 -17.91 15.99 4.77
CA PRO A 101 -16.77 15.32 5.37
C PRO A 101 -17.10 13.94 5.95
N ILE A 102 -18.22 13.85 6.68
CA ILE A 102 -18.72 12.59 7.25
C ILE A 102 -18.93 11.55 6.14
N ALA A 103 -19.69 11.89 5.13
CA ALA A 103 -20.04 10.98 4.04
C ALA A 103 -18.79 10.45 3.31
N ARG A 104 -17.79 11.33 3.07
CA ARG A 104 -16.52 10.94 2.44
C ARG A 104 -15.70 10.00 3.32
N SER A 105 -15.56 10.30 4.61
CA SER A 105 -14.73 9.52 5.51
C SER A 105 -15.36 8.17 5.85
N TRP A 106 -16.65 8.15 6.24
CA TRP A 106 -17.34 6.90 6.58
C TRP A 106 -17.45 5.97 5.37
N SER A 107 -17.79 6.51 4.19
CA SER A 107 -17.82 5.69 2.97
C SER A 107 -16.46 5.11 2.63
N SER A 108 -15.37 5.88 2.78
CA SER A 108 -14.02 5.41 2.50
C SER A 108 -13.61 4.25 3.40
N ILE A 109 -13.89 4.33 4.70
CA ILE A 109 -13.59 3.26 5.66
C ILE A 109 -14.48 2.05 5.39
N SER A 110 -15.79 2.27 5.14
CA SER A 110 -16.75 1.20 4.85
C SER A 110 -16.42 0.45 3.56
N VAL A 111 -16.06 1.17 2.49
CA VAL A 111 -15.62 0.55 1.23
C VAL A 111 -14.33 -0.25 1.43
N THR A 112 -13.40 0.24 2.25
CA THR A 112 -12.17 -0.51 2.59
C THR A 112 -12.49 -1.85 3.25
N LEU A 113 -13.45 -1.86 4.18
CA LEU A 113 -13.91 -3.09 4.87
C LEU A 113 -14.59 -4.06 3.90
N VAL A 114 -15.49 -3.56 3.05
CA VAL A 114 -16.19 -4.34 2.03
C VAL A 114 -15.20 -4.90 1.00
N ALA A 115 -14.31 -4.06 0.46
CA ALA A 115 -13.27 -4.45 -0.47
C ALA A 115 -12.36 -5.54 0.11
N PHE A 116 -11.91 -5.37 1.36
CA PHE A 116 -11.10 -6.39 2.03
C PHE A 116 -11.84 -7.73 2.11
N THR A 117 -13.09 -7.72 2.54
CA THR A 117 -13.88 -8.95 2.73
C THR A 117 -14.10 -9.69 1.41
N VAL A 118 -14.42 -8.95 0.34
CA VAL A 118 -14.59 -9.49 -1.01
C VAL A 118 -13.25 -10.03 -1.54
N LEU A 119 -12.19 -9.24 -1.49
CA LEU A 119 -10.87 -9.64 -2.00
C LEU A 119 -10.30 -10.80 -1.20
N PHE A 120 -10.46 -10.83 0.12
CA PHE A 120 -10.05 -11.97 0.92
C PHE A 120 -10.77 -13.25 0.46
N THR A 121 -12.08 -13.19 0.22
CA THR A 121 -12.87 -14.34 -0.26
C THR A 121 -12.43 -14.80 -1.65
N LEU A 122 -12.12 -13.87 -2.55
CA LEU A 122 -11.81 -14.17 -3.95
C LEU A 122 -10.33 -14.52 -4.19
N LEU A 123 -9.40 -13.86 -3.50
CA LEU A 123 -7.96 -13.91 -3.81
C LEU A 123 -7.14 -14.73 -2.81
N TYR A 124 -7.58 -14.85 -1.54
CA TYR A 124 -6.77 -15.47 -0.48
C TYR A 124 -6.33 -16.89 -0.84
N GLY A 125 -5.01 -17.13 -0.78
CA GLY A 125 -4.40 -18.40 -1.15
C GLY A 125 -4.43 -18.75 -2.64
N ARG A 126 -4.80 -17.81 -3.53
CA ARG A 126 -4.93 -18.01 -4.98
C ARG A 126 -4.01 -17.08 -5.77
N PRO A 127 -2.72 -17.40 -5.93
CA PRO A 127 -1.74 -16.50 -6.57
C PRO A 127 -2.12 -16.08 -8.00
N ARG A 128 -2.78 -16.97 -8.77
CA ARG A 128 -3.26 -16.64 -10.12
C ARG A 128 -4.25 -15.47 -10.08
N ARG A 129 -5.23 -15.48 -9.17
CA ARG A 129 -6.22 -14.40 -9.05
C ARG A 129 -5.61 -13.11 -8.53
N ILE A 130 -4.60 -13.20 -7.66
CA ILE A 130 -3.81 -12.02 -7.23
C ILE A 130 -3.20 -11.33 -8.45
N VAL A 131 -2.61 -12.07 -9.38
CA VAL A 131 -2.01 -11.53 -10.62
C VAL A 131 -3.07 -10.98 -11.56
N ILE A 132 -4.21 -11.68 -11.74
CA ILE A 132 -5.33 -11.22 -12.57
C ILE A 132 -5.88 -9.89 -12.05
N TYR A 133 -6.08 -9.76 -10.74
CA TYR A 133 -6.51 -8.50 -10.11
C TYR A 133 -5.50 -7.37 -10.38
N GLY A 134 -4.21 -7.65 -10.22
CA GLY A 134 -3.14 -6.69 -10.52
C GLY A 134 -3.18 -6.20 -11.97
N TRP A 135 -3.42 -7.06 -12.96
CA TRP A 135 -3.59 -6.64 -14.35
C TRP A 135 -4.86 -5.81 -14.57
N GLY A 136 -5.94 -6.11 -13.86
CA GLY A 136 -7.13 -5.25 -13.84
C GLY A 136 -6.81 -3.84 -13.30
N CYS A 137 -6.01 -3.75 -12.24
CA CYS A 137 -5.51 -2.46 -11.72
C CYS A 137 -4.70 -1.70 -12.77
N VAL A 138 -3.77 -2.37 -13.45
CA VAL A 138 -2.92 -1.76 -14.50
C VAL A 138 -3.78 -1.18 -15.61
N LEU A 139 -4.61 -2.01 -16.22
CA LEU A 139 -5.41 -1.59 -17.39
C LEU A 139 -6.49 -0.57 -17.00
N GLY A 140 -7.13 -0.74 -15.85
CA GLY A 140 -8.11 0.24 -15.35
C GLY A 140 -7.50 1.61 -15.09
N SER A 141 -6.28 1.67 -14.52
CA SER A 141 -5.58 2.94 -14.30
C SER A 141 -5.13 3.59 -15.60
N ILE A 142 -4.67 2.80 -16.59
CA ILE A 142 -4.33 3.31 -17.91
C ILE A 142 -5.56 3.92 -18.60
N VAL A 143 -6.69 3.20 -18.58
CA VAL A 143 -7.95 3.71 -19.14
C VAL A 143 -8.41 4.98 -18.41
N ALA A 144 -8.33 4.99 -17.06
CA ALA A 144 -8.67 6.17 -16.26
C ALA A 144 -7.85 7.41 -16.66
N PHE A 145 -6.56 7.25 -16.92
CA PHE A 145 -5.71 8.34 -17.38
C PHE A 145 -6.15 8.93 -18.71
N PHE A 146 -6.58 8.10 -19.66
CA PHE A 146 -7.01 8.59 -20.98
C PHE A 146 -8.45 9.10 -21.02
N VAL A 147 -9.35 8.52 -20.18
CA VAL A 147 -10.78 8.88 -20.18
C VAL A 147 -11.06 10.10 -19.31
N SER A 148 -10.50 10.18 -18.13
CA SER A 148 -10.77 11.26 -17.17
C SER A 148 -9.56 11.59 -16.29
N PRO A 149 -8.46 12.11 -16.89
CA PRO A 149 -7.30 12.52 -16.11
C PRO A 149 -7.68 13.71 -15.20
N ASN A 150 -7.21 13.67 -13.95
CA ASN A 150 -7.28 14.84 -13.08
C ASN A 150 -6.21 15.87 -13.48
N ASP A 151 -6.29 17.09 -12.95
CA ASP A 151 -5.39 18.18 -13.33
C ASP A 151 -3.93 17.86 -13.02
N PHE A 152 -3.64 17.21 -11.87
CA PHE A 152 -2.29 16.75 -11.55
C PHE A 152 -1.77 15.70 -12.55
N ALA A 153 -2.63 14.82 -13.05
CA ALA A 153 -2.23 13.83 -14.05
C ALA A 153 -2.02 14.45 -15.43
N ARG A 154 -2.69 15.57 -15.76
CA ARG A 154 -2.44 16.32 -17.00
C ARG A 154 -1.12 17.07 -16.93
N GLU A 155 -0.83 17.71 -15.80
CA GLU A 155 0.39 18.48 -15.60
C GLU A 155 1.64 17.58 -15.43
N TYR A 156 1.52 16.48 -14.68
CA TYR A 156 2.60 15.53 -14.44
C TYR A 156 2.18 14.10 -14.83
N PRO A 157 2.10 13.79 -16.16
CA PRO A 157 1.51 12.55 -16.68
C PRO A 157 2.15 11.28 -16.13
N TRP A 158 3.46 11.28 -15.92
CA TRP A 158 4.16 10.13 -15.35
C TRP A 158 3.86 10.00 -13.86
N LYS A 159 4.08 11.05 -13.08
CA LYS A 159 4.02 11.00 -11.62
C LYS A 159 2.63 10.67 -11.09
N PHE A 160 1.57 11.28 -11.66
CA PHE A 160 0.19 11.16 -11.18
C PHE A 160 -0.75 10.43 -12.16
N GLY A 161 -0.24 10.02 -13.33
CA GLY A 161 -1.01 9.32 -14.35
C GLY A 161 -0.52 7.89 -14.60
N ILE A 162 0.28 7.70 -15.67
CA ILE A 162 0.65 6.38 -16.18
C ILE A 162 1.82 5.70 -15.45
N GLY A 163 2.62 6.42 -14.68
CA GLY A 163 3.82 5.85 -14.05
C GLY A 163 3.50 4.72 -13.08
N TRP A 164 2.46 4.87 -12.26
CA TRP A 164 2.05 3.81 -11.33
C TRP A 164 1.58 2.53 -12.05
N PRO A 165 0.64 2.56 -13.02
CA PRO A 165 0.22 1.35 -13.71
C PRO A 165 1.35 0.69 -14.53
N VAL A 166 2.22 1.47 -15.19
CA VAL A 166 3.39 0.92 -15.88
C VAL A 166 4.32 0.21 -14.89
N THR A 167 4.60 0.84 -13.75
CA THR A 167 5.44 0.24 -12.70
C THR A 167 4.82 -1.06 -12.17
N LEU A 168 3.52 -1.08 -11.85
CA LEU A 168 2.84 -2.30 -11.41
C LEU A 168 2.87 -3.38 -12.50
N GLY A 169 2.69 -3.02 -13.76
CA GLY A 169 2.81 -3.94 -14.90
C GLY A 169 4.18 -4.60 -14.97
N VAL A 170 5.26 -3.82 -14.84
CA VAL A 170 6.64 -4.35 -14.78
C VAL A 170 6.84 -5.26 -13.56
N VAL A 171 6.30 -4.91 -12.39
CA VAL A 171 6.36 -5.73 -11.17
C VAL A 171 5.62 -7.06 -11.36
N LEU A 172 4.45 -7.04 -12.00
CA LEU A 172 3.68 -8.25 -12.31
C LEU A 172 4.43 -9.15 -13.31
N LEU A 173 5.06 -8.57 -14.33
CA LEU A 173 5.95 -9.30 -15.24
C LEU A 173 7.13 -9.91 -14.49
N ALA A 174 7.82 -9.13 -13.64
CA ALA A 174 8.92 -9.61 -12.81
C ALA A 174 8.51 -10.74 -11.86
N SER A 175 7.20 -10.85 -11.56
CA SER A 175 6.61 -11.88 -10.69
C SER A 175 6.14 -13.13 -11.44
N ARG A 176 6.49 -13.30 -12.72
CA ARG A 176 6.16 -14.52 -13.49
C ARG A 176 7.13 -15.65 -13.17
N LYS A 177 6.62 -16.87 -13.24
CA LYS A 177 7.42 -18.10 -12.97
C LYS A 177 8.55 -18.30 -13.98
N GLU A 178 8.36 -17.83 -15.20
CA GLU A 178 9.32 -17.91 -16.31
C GLU A 178 10.52 -16.98 -16.09
N PHE A 179 10.36 -15.90 -15.34
CA PHE A 179 11.40 -14.92 -15.10
C PHE A 179 12.23 -15.29 -13.87
N ARG A 180 13.31 -16.03 -14.12
CA ARG A 180 14.26 -16.51 -13.11
C ARG A 180 15.58 -15.72 -13.16
N GLY A 181 16.47 -16.01 -12.23
CA GLY A 181 17.78 -15.35 -12.19
C GLY A 181 17.69 -13.86 -11.83
N ASN A 182 18.53 -13.03 -12.45
CA ASN A 182 18.65 -11.60 -12.12
C ASN A 182 17.60 -10.71 -12.79
N LEU A 183 16.85 -11.21 -13.76
CA LEU A 183 15.90 -10.42 -14.54
C LEU A 183 14.87 -9.65 -13.66
N PRO A 184 14.22 -10.24 -12.65
CA PRO A 184 13.33 -9.46 -11.77
C PRO A 184 14.03 -8.28 -11.07
N ILE A 185 15.29 -8.44 -10.66
CA ILE A 185 16.06 -7.37 -10.03
C ILE A 185 16.37 -6.27 -11.04
N GLN A 186 16.78 -6.65 -12.26
CA GLN A 186 17.06 -5.71 -13.34
C GLN A 186 15.83 -4.91 -13.73
N LEU A 187 14.67 -5.56 -13.91
CA LEU A 187 13.41 -4.90 -14.24
C LEU A 187 13.00 -3.89 -13.16
N LEU A 188 13.07 -4.26 -11.88
CA LEU A 188 12.76 -3.35 -10.78
C LEU A 188 13.76 -2.20 -10.69
N THR A 189 15.04 -2.44 -10.96
CA THR A 189 16.05 -1.38 -10.95
C THR A 189 15.83 -0.40 -12.09
N ILE A 190 15.59 -0.90 -13.31
CA ILE A 190 15.34 -0.05 -14.48
C ILE A 190 14.10 0.82 -14.27
N ILE A 191 12.97 0.21 -13.89
CA ILE A 191 11.73 0.99 -13.66
C ILE A 191 11.88 1.94 -12.47
N GLY A 192 12.66 1.58 -11.46
CA GLY A 192 13.00 2.44 -10.34
C GLY A 192 13.75 3.70 -10.78
N ILE A 193 14.78 3.54 -11.61
CA ILE A 193 15.54 4.66 -12.20
C ILE A 193 14.64 5.54 -13.06
N VAL A 194 13.82 4.95 -13.95
CA VAL A 194 12.85 5.68 -14.79
C VAL A 194 11.90 6.51 -13.91
N ASN A 195 11.37 5.94 -12.84
CA ASN A 195 10.48 6.66 -11.93
C ASN A 195 11.17 7.87 -11.27
N VAL A 196 12.41 7.72 -10.80
CA VAL A 196 13.18 8.83 -10.22
C VAL A 196 13.43 9.92 -11.26
N SER A 197 13.88 9.54 -12.45
CA SER A 197 14.18 10.46 -13.56
C SER A 197 12.95 11.24 -14.04
N LEU A 198 11.75 10.63 -13.99
CA LEU A 198 10.48 11.26 -14.37
C LEU A 198 9.71 11.87 -13.18
N GLY A 199 10.39 12.14 -12.06
CA GLY A 199 9.85 12.87 -10.93
C GLY A 199 8.99 12.07 -9.94
N ALA A 200 8.77 10.76 -10.17
CA ALA A 200 8.05 9.87 -9.25
C ALA A 200 9.00 9.21 -8.24
N ARG A 201 9.69 10.02 -7.44
CA ARG A 201 10.80 9.64 -6.54
C ARG A 201 10.45 8.50 -5.60
N SER A 202 9.39 8.64 -4.80
CA SER A 202 8.97 7.65 -3.81
C SER A 202 8.68 6.28 -4.45
N MET A 203 8.05 6.27 -5.62
CA MET A 203 7.79 5.04 -6.37
C MET A 203 9.09 4.41 -6.89
N GLY A 204 10.05 5.24 -7.33
CA GLY A 204 11.38 4.79 -7.71
C GLY A 204 12.14 4.16 -6.54
N GLU A 205 12.13 4.82 -5.38
CA GLU A 205 12.75 4.32 -4.15
C GLU A 205 12.13 2.99 -3.70
N VAL A 206 10.81 2.84 -3.78
CA VAL A 206 10.11 1.58 -3.49
C VAL A 206 10.56 0.46 -4.43
N CYS A 207 10.72 0.72 -5.72
CA CYS A 207 11.23 -0.26 -6.69
C CYS A 207 12.68 -0.67 -6.39
N LEU A 208 13.54 0.29 -6.10
CA LEU A 208 14.94 0.05 -5.77
C LEU A 208 15.10 -0.72 -4.44
N ALA A 209 14.30 -0.36 -3.43
CA ALA A 209 14.24 -1.10 -2.16
C ALA A 209 13.78 -2.56 -2.37
N ALA A 210 12.77 -2.77 -3.22
CA ALA A 210 12.30 -4.11 -3.57
C ALA A 210 13.38 -4.91 -4.32
N ALA A 211 14.08 -4.31 -5.28
CA ALA A 211 15.19 -4.94 -6.00
C ALA A 211 16.32 -5.34 -5.05
N MET A 212 16.71 -4.44 -4.15
CA MET A 212 17.75 -4.69 -3.14
C MET A 212 17.32 -5.81 -2.17
N PHE A 213 16.08 -5.78 -1.70
CA PHE A 213 15.54 -6.82 -0.83
C PHE A 213 15.60 -8.21 -1.49
N ILE A 214 15.22 -8.31 -2.78
CA ILE A 214 15.28 -9.56 -3.53
C ILE A 214 16.72 -10.03 -3.70
N LEU A 215 17.65 -9.11 -4.00
CA LEU A 215 19.07 -9.42 -4.14
C LEU A 215 19.65 -10.00 -2.85
N ILE A 216 19.40 -9.35 -1.70
CA ILE A 216 19.83 -9.80 -0.38
C ILE A 216 19.23 -11.16 -0.05
N THR A 217 17.92 -11.31 -0.26
CA THR A 217 17.20 -12.58 -0.02
C THR A 217 17.81 -13.73 -0.78
N ARG A 218 18.16 -13.53 -2.06
CA ARG A 218 18.80 -14.56 -2.89
C ARG A 218 20.21 -14.91 -2.42
N ARG A 219 21.02 -13.92 -2.02
CA ARG A 219 22.37 -14.19 -1.50
C ARG A 219 22.34 -15.02 -0.23
N VAL A 220 21.38 -14.76 0.65
CA VAL A 220 21.23 -15.52 1.91
C VAL A 220 20.75 -16.95 1.64
N HIS A 221 19.87 -17.15 0.67
CA HIS A 221 19.36 -18.47 0.31
C HIS A 221 20.42 -19.44 -0.23
N LYS A 222 21.48 -18.93 -0.83
CA LYS A 222 22.60 -19.78 -1.31
C LYS A 222 23.39 -20.40 -0.17
N LYS A 223 23.26 -19.92 1.07
CA LYS A 223 23.94 -20.50 2.27
C LYS A 223 23.01 -21.55 2.91
N LYS A 224 23.28 -22.84 2.67
CA LYS A 224 22.43 -24.01 2.95
C LYS A 224 22.04 -24.30 4.42
N SER A 225 22.56 -23.66 5.43
CA SER A 225 22.19 -23.90 6.84
C SER A 225 21.97 -22.61 7.60
N VAL A 226 20.71 -22.29 7.87
CA VAL A 226 20.35 -21.07 8.60
C VAL A 226 19.76 -21.45 9.94
N THR A 227 20.60 -21.40 11.00
CA THR A 227 20.12 -21.53 12.38
C THR A 227 19.22 -20.34 12.78
N PRO A 228 18.34 -20.45 13.80
CA PRO A 228 17.49 -19.34 14.25
C PRO A 228 18.30 -18.07 14.62
N LYS A 229 19.49 -18.22 15.21
CA LYS A 229 20.41 -17.09 15.52
C LYS A 229 20.91 -16.38 14.25
N VAL A 230 21.30 -17.14 13.22
CA VAL A 230 21.71 -16.61 11.92
C VAL A 230 20.54 -15.90 11.25
N GLN A 231 19.32 -16.42 11.42
CA GLN A 231 18.11 -15.80 10.88
C GLN A 231 17.80 -14.43 11.51
N ALA A 232 17.99 -14.27 12.81
CA ALA A 232 17.82 -12.99 13.50
C ALA A 232 18.87 -11.95 13.05
N ARG A 233 20.16 -12.34 13.04
CA ARG A 233 21.25 -11.48 12.55
C ARG A 233 21.05 -11.04 11.10
N THR A 234 20.55 -11.93 10.25
CA THR A 234 20.30 -11.62 8.85
C THR A 234 19.14 -10.63 8.68
N LYS A 235 18.08 -10.71 9.49
CA LYS A 235 16.99 -9.73 9.48
C LYS A 235 17.50 -8.33 9.86
N VAL A 236 18.33 -8.25 10.88
CA VAL A 236 18.99 -6.99 11.28
C VAL A 236 19.88 -6.48 10.15
N ALA A 237 20.71 -7.33 9.55
CA ALA A 237 21.56 -6.96 8.42
C ALA A 237 20.74 -6.48 7.21
N ILE A 238 19.59 -7.11 6.91
CA ILE A 238 18.66 -6.64 5.87
C ILE A 238 18.11 -5.26 6.22
N ALA A 239 17.65 -5.05 7.44
CA ALA A 239 17.12 -3.76 7.88
C ALA A 239 18.19 -2.66 7.77
N ILE A 240 19.41 -2.92 8.25
CA ILE A 240 20.54 -1.99 8.14
C ILE A 240 20.88 -1.73 6.67
N SER A 241 20.97 -2.76 5.83
CA SER A 241 21.26 -2.60 4.40
C SER A 241 20.20 -1.78 3.67
N LEU A 242 18.91 -1.95 4.04
CA LEU A 242 17.81 -1.16 3.50
C LEU A 242 17.91 0.31 3.95
N LEU A 243 18.22 0.56 5.22
CA LEU A 243 18.43 1.91 5.75
C LEU A 243 19.62 2.61 5.08
N LEU A 244 20.78 1.92 4.98
CA LEU A 244 21.96 2.45 4.31
C LEU A 244 21.69 2.69 2.81
N GLY A 245 20.96 1.79 2.16
CA GLY A 245 20.55 1.94 0.76
C GLY A 245 19.61 3.13 0.57
N ALA A 246 18.63 3.31 1.43
CA ALA A 246 17.73 4.48 1.41
C ALA A 246 18.51 5.78 1.64
N GLY A 247 19.43 5.81 2.63
CA GLY A 247 20.31 6.95 2.87
C GLY A 247 21.22 7.26 1.67
N GLY A 248 21.80 6.23 1.05
CA GLY A 248 22.62 6.39 -0.16
C GLY A 248 21.81 6.90 -1.36
N LEU A 249 20.59 6.42 -1.55
CA LEU A 249 19.70 6.92 -2.61
C LEU A 249 19.27 8.38 -2.35
N ALA A 250 18.95 8.72 -1.10
CA ALA A 250 18.63 10.09 -0.71
C ALA A 250 19.82 11.03 -0.97
N TRP A 251 21.03 10.60 -0.59
CA TRP A 251 22.26 11.34 -0.87
C TRP A 251 22.52 11.50 -2.38
N ALA A 252 22.43 10.42 -3.14
CA ALA A 252 22.60 10.46 -4.59
C ALA A 252 21.58 11.39 -5.25
N TYR A 253 20.32 11.32 -4.82
CA TYR A 253 19.27 12.22 -5.29
C TYR A 253 19.61 13.69 -4.97
N GLN A 254 20.02 14.00 -3.72
CA GLN A 254 20.43 15.35 -3.34
C GLN A 254 21.58 15.87 -4.20
N TYR A 255 22.56 15.01 -4.47
CA TYR A 255 23.69 15.35 -5.34
C TYR A 255 23.22 15.68 -6.76
N VAL A 256 22.46 14.78 -7.38
CA VAL A 256 22.03 14.90 -8.78
C VAL A 256 21.04 16.06 -8.97
N ALA A 257 20.08 16.21 -8.06
CA ALA A 257 19.08 17.30 -8.09
C ALA A 257 19.72 18.67 -7.78
N GLY A 258 20.59 18.74 -6.77
CA GLY A 258 21.28 19.97 -6.41
C GLY A 258 22.18 20.52 -7.50
N HIS A 259 22.78 19.64 -8.33
CA HIS A 259 23.62 20.04 -9.47
C HIS A 259 22.82 20.23 -10.79
N GLY A 260 21.48 20.21 -10.75
CA GLY A 260 20.63 20.47 -11.90
C GLY A 260 20.62 19.34 -12.95
N MET A 261 21.21 18.18 -12.66
CA MET A 261 21.29 17.05 -13.61
C MET A 261 19.92 16.43 -13.95
N LEU A 262 18.87 16.76 -13.15
CA LEU A 262 17.47 16.36 -13.40
C LEU A 262 16.62 17.48 -14.00
N GLY A 263 17.26 18.58 -14.46
CA GLY A 263 16.60 19.75 -15.01
C GLY A 263 16.23 20.83 -13.98
N GLU A 264 15.97 22.05 -14.44
CA GLU A 264 15.75 23.25 -13.61
C GLU A 264 14.58 23.10 -12.64
N VAL A 265 13.45 22.52 -13.09
CA VAL A 265 12.25 22.31 -12.24
C VAL A 265 12.57 21.41 -11.04
N ALA A 266 13.33 20.34 -11.25
CA ALA A 266 13.73 19.44 -10.20
C ALA A 266 14.73 20.11 -9.23
N GLN A 267 15.65 20.92 -9.76
CA GLN A 267 16.62 21.68 -8.98
C GLN A 267 15.96 22.75 -8.13
N THR A 268 15.11 23.58 -8.69
CA THR A 268 14.36 24.61 -7.96
C THR A 268 13.56 24.02 -6.82
N LYS A 269 12.80 22.94 -7.11
CA LYS A 269 12.04 22.22 -6.07
C LYS A 269 12.94 21.62 -5.00
N PHE A 270 14.08 21.08 -5.35
CA PHE A 270 15.05 20.54 -4.39
C PHE A 270 15.63 21.68 -3.51
N ASN A 271 16.01 22.81 -4.09
CA ASN A 271 16.57 23.94 -3.38
C ASN A 271 15.55 24.51 -2.38
N SER A 272 14.31 24.73 -2.78
CA SER A 272 13.21 25.15 -1.92
C SER A 272 12.97 24.18 -0.75
N GLN A 273 12.93 22.87 -1.02
CA GLN A 273 12.76 21.85 0.02
C GLN A 273 13.97 21.68 0.94
N SER A 274 15.16 22.12 0.53
CA SER A 274 16.41 21.97 1.27
C SER A 274 16.85 23.25 1.99
N ALA A 275 16.14 24.37 1.81
CA ALA A 275 16.52 25.69 2.33
C ALA A 275 16.56 25.75 3.86
N GLY A 276 15.66 25.04 4.55
CA GLY A 276 15.52 25.12 6.00
C GLY A 276 16.52 24.26 6.79
N LYS A 277 16.53 24.48 8.11
CA LYS A 277 17.45 23.88 9.08
C LYS A 277 17.57 22.35 9.02
N TYR A 278 16.49 21.65 8.71
CA TYR A 278 16.45 20.19 8.62
C TYR A 278 16.51 19.68 7.18
N GLY A 279 16.78 20.56 6.22
CA GLY A 279 16.97 20.25 4.81
C GLY A 279 15.80 19.48 4.19
N PHE A 280 16.11 18.72 3.17
CA PHE A 280 15.15 17.98 2.34
C PHE A 280 14.22 17.03 3.12
N LEU A 281 14.65 16.48 4.26
CA LEU A 281 13.84 15.51 5.01
C LEU A 281 12.56 16.12 5.57
N LEU A 282 12.65 17.31 6.16
CA LEU A 282 11.48 18.03 6.67
C LEU A 282 10.78 18.82 5.57
N GLY A 283 11.54 19.50 4.70
CA GLY A 283 10.97 20.29 3.60
C GLY A 283 10.14 19.48 2.59
N GLY A 284 10.31 18.17 2.56
CA GLY A 284 9.46 17.25 1.78
C GLY A 284 8.21 16.75 2.52
N ARG A 285 8.04 17.04 3.81
CA ARG A 285 6.96 16.52 4.68
C ARG A 285 6.58 17.51 5.77
N THR A 286 6.32 18.72 5.35
CA THR A 286 6.03 19.87 6.24
C THR A 286 4.73 19.71 7.02
N GLU A 287 3.78 18.92 6.51
CA GLU A 287 2.45 18.70 7.12
C GLU A 287 2.54 18.06 8.52
N ILE A 288 3.67 17.46 8.87
CA ILE A 288 3.90 16.92 10.21
C ILE A 288 3.89 18.01 11.28
N LEU A 289 4.29 19.22 10.92
CA LEU A 289 4.33 20.39 11.82
C LEU A 289 2.92 20.85 12.22
N GLY A 290 1.91 20.60 11.40
CA GLY A 290 0.50 20.88 11.73
C GLY A 290 -0.19 19.66 12.36
N SER A 291 0.06 18.46 11.84
CA SER A 291 -0.63 17.25 12.31
C SER A 291 -0.20 16.79 13.71
N LEU A 292 1.06 16.94 14.11
CA LEU A 292 1.52 16.54 15.46
C LEU A 292 0.88 17.37 16.57
N PRO A 293 0.83 18.71 16.50
CA PRO A 293 0.09 19.52 17.46
C PRO A 293 -1.38 19.14 17.54
N ALA A 294 -2.05 18.88 16.40
CA ALA A 294 -3.44 18.45 16.37
C ALA A 294 -3.62 17.10 17.10
N ILE A 295 -2.74 16.14 16.87
CA ILE A 295 -2.74 14.85 17.59
C ILE A 295 -2.54 15.07 19.09
N TYR A 296 -1.63 15.96 19.49
CA TYR A 296 -1.35 16.24 20.90
C TYR A 296 -2.56 16.84 21.61
N ASP A 297 -3.30 17.72 20.95
CA ASP A 297 -4.48 18.38 21.51
C ASP A 297 -5.69 17.40 21.65
N SER A 298 -5.80 16.40 20.77
CA SER A 298 -6.91 15.44 20.84
C SER A 298 -6.47 14.00 20.49
N PRO A 299 -5.61 13.37 21.30
CA PRO A 299 -4.97 12.10 20.93
C PRO A 299 -5.93 10.91 20.93
N LEU A 300 -6.97 10.92 21.74
CA LEU A 300 -7.89 9.77 21.90
C LEU A 300 -9.09 9.84 20.96
N ILE A 301 -9.69 11.03 20.82
CA ILE A 301 -10.93 11.24 20.07
C ILE A 301 -10.65 11.73 18.66
N GLY A 302 -9.70 12.65 18.47
CA GLY A 302 -9.44 13.34 17.20
C GLY A 302 -10.31 14.60 17.01
N HIS A 303 -10.28 15.13 15.78
CA HIS A 303 -10.90 16.42 15.42
C HIS A 303 -12.13 16.28 14.52
N GLY A 304 -12.46 15.07 14.05
CA GLY A 304 -13.54 14.82 13.10
C GLY A 304 -13.06 14.66 11.66
N SER A 305 -13.97 14.19 10.81
CA SER A 305 -13.71 13.92 9.39
C SER A 305 -13.26 15.18 8.66
N GLN A 306 -12.07 15.13 8.05
CA GLN A 306 -11.51 16.24 7.26
C GLN A 306 -11.59 17.60 8.00
N ALA A 307 -11.36 17.58 9.32
CA ALA A 307 -11.50 18.76 10.16
C ALA A 307 -10.70 19.95 9.64
N ALA A 308 -11.33 21.10 9.65
CA ALA A 308 -10.74 22.38 9.33
C ALA A 308 -10.54 23.18 10.62
N ASP A 309 -9.30 23.62 10.87
CA ASP A 309 -8.94 24.44 12.01
C ASP A 309 -7.70 25.28 11.64
N PRO A 310 -7.87 26.60 11.42
CA PRO A 310 -6.80 27.51 11.05
C PRO A 310 -5.62 27.49 12.04
N LYS A 311 -5.87 27.21 13.31
CA LYS A 311 -4.84 27.12 14.36
C LYS A 311 -3.66 26.25 13.93
N TYR A 312 -3.92 25.05 13.37
CA TYR A 312 -2.85 24.11 13.02
C TYR A 312 -2.14 24.48 11.72
N VAL A 313 -2.83 25.17 10.82
CA VAL A 313 -2.21 25.77 9.62
C VAL A 313 -1.26 26.90 10.04
N MET A 314 -1.68 27.79 10.96
CA MET A 314 -0.85 28.86 11.51
C MET A 314 0.37 28.31 12.25
N ILE A 315 0.21 27.28 13.11
CA ILE A 315 1.33 26.62 13.81
C ILE A 315 2.33 26.04 12.80
N MET A 316 1.83 25.43 11.74
CA MET A 316 2.69 24.90 10.68
C MET A 316 3.46 26.04 9.97
N GLN A 317 2.78 27.12 9.61
CA GLN A 317 3.36 28.29 8.96
C GLN A 317 4.44 28.95 9.81
N GLU A 318 4.16 29.23 11.09
CA GLU A 318 5.13 29.77 12.03
C GLU A 318 6.35 28.86 12.21
N SER A 319 6.10 27.54 12.34
CA SER A 319 7.16 26.55 12.45
C SER A 319 8.06 26.52 11.22
N LEU A 320 7.48 26.63 10.01
CA LEU A 320 8.22 26.67 8.76
C LEU A 320 9.09 27.93 8.67
N ALA A 321 8.56 29.10 9.00
CA ALA A 321 9.30 30.36 9.03
C ALA A 321 10.47 30.29 10.03
N LEU A 322 10.22 29.81 11.26
CA LEU A 322 11.25 29.63 12.28
C LEU A 322 12.36 28.66 11.87
N LEU A 323 12.04 27.69 11.02
CA LEU A 323 12.98 26.68 10.51
C LEU A 323 13.65 27.08 9.19
N GLY A 324 13.34 28.26 8.64
CA GLY A 324 13.93 28.80 7.41
C GLY A 324 13.38 28.21 6.12
N TYR A 325 12.10 27.77 6.13
CA TYR A 325 11.37 27.32 4.92
C TYR A 325 10.41 28.42 4.46
N ASP A 326 10.92 29.62 4.19
CA ASP A 326 10.12 30.81 3.95
C ASP A 326 9.17 30.69 2.74
N GLU A 327 9.63 30.08 1.64
CA GLU A 327 8.77 29.86 0.45
C GLU A 327 7.57 28.95 0.77
N ALA A 328 7.79 27.89 1.57
CA ALA A 328 6.72 27.00 1.98
C ALA A 328 5.74 27.69 2.95
N ALA A 329 6.24 28.56 3.85
CA ALA A 329 5.42 29.35 4.75
C ALA A 329 4.56 30.38 3.98
N GLN A 330 5.11 31.05 2.97
CA GLN A 330 4.37 32.00 2.11
C GLN A 330 3.29 31.29 1.26
N GLY A 331 3.58 30.09 0.73
CA GLY A 331 2.59 29.30 0.01
C GLY A 331 1.36 28.96 0.87
N LEU A 332 1.57 28.61 2.15
CA LEU A 332 0.47 28.35 3.08
C LEU A 332 -0.35 29.61 3.39
N ASP A 333 0.27 30.79 3.48
CA ASP A 333 -0.45 32.05 3.67
C ASP A 333 -1.40 32.34 2.51
N GLN A 334 -1.03 31.98 1.30
CA GLN A 334 -1.89 32.07 0.13
C GLN A 334 -3.03 31.05 0.19
N ASP A 335 -2.77 29.80 0.54
CA ASP A 335 -3.77 28.73 0.69
C ASP A 335 -4.82 29.10 1.76
N VAL A 336 -4.39 29.66 2.90
CA VAL A 336 -5.29 30.15 3.97
C VAL A 336 -6.15 31.33 3.49
N LYS A 337 -5.57 32.25 2.75
CA LYS A 337 -6.33 33.36 2.16
C LYS A 337 -7.37 32.88 1.13
N GLU A 338 -7.14 31.78 0.49
CA GLU A 338 -8.07 31.12 -0.43
C GLU A 338 -9.11 30.23 0.30
N GLY A 339 -9.09 30.18 1.65
CA GLY A 339 -10.07 29.45 2.48
C GLY A 339 -9.77 27.98 2.72
N SER A 340 -8.52 27.57 2.59
CA SER A 340 -8.08 26.19 2.90
C SER A 340 -7.65 26.06 4.36
N ASP A 341 -8.62 25.91 5.26
CA ASP A 341 -8.38 25.77 6.72
C ASP A 341 -8.21 24.32 7.18
N ALA A 342 -8.09 23.37 6.26
CA ALA A 342 -7.98 21.95 6.59
C ALA A 342 -6.72 21.68 7.42
N ILE A 343 -6.85 20.91 8.50
CA ILE A 343 -5.69 20.47 9.30
C ILE A 343 -4.72 19.73 8.38
N PRO A 344 -3.45 20.16 8.28
CA PRO A 344 -2.49 19.57 7.36
C PRO A 344 -2.20 18.11 7.71
N VAL A 345 -2.54 17.19 6.81
CA VAL A 345 -2.24 15.76 6.96
C VAL A 345 -1.82 15.15 5.63
N HIS A 346 -0.70 14.46 5.61
CA HIS A 346 -0.19 13.79 4.41
C HIS A 346 0.32 12.36 4.70
N SER A 347 -0.42 11.65 5.57
CA SER A 347 -0.09 10.29 6.02
C SER A 347 -1.37 9.54 6.32
N TYR A 348 -1.46 8.26 5.94
CA TYR A 348 -2.59 7.41 6.35
C TYR A 348 -2.72 7.36 7.88
N LEU A 349 -1.57 7.18 8.55
CA LEU A 349 -1.50 7.07 10.00
C LEU A 349 -1.92 8.38 10.68
N PHE A 350 -1.26 9.50 10.32
CA PHE A 350 -1.55 10.77 10.97
C PHE A 350 -2.92 11.30 10.60
N GLY A 351 -3.37 11.12 9.34
CA GLY A 351 -4.72 11.48 8.94
C GLY A 351 -5.79 10.74 9.74
N ALA A 352 -5.66 9.41 9.88
CA ALA A 352 -6.59 8.65 10.69
C ALA A 352 -6.52 9.01 12.19
N TRP A 353 -5.34 9.38 12.69
CA TRP A 353 -5.19 9.82 14.08
C TRP A 353 -5.82 11.19 14.32
N VAL A 354 -5.53 12.17 13.47
CA VAL A 354 -6.12 13.51 13.53
C VAL A 354 -7.64 13.44 13.44
N TRP A 355 -8.20 12.60 12.53
CA TRP A 355 -9.65 12.59 12.29
C TRP A 355 -10.43 11.69 13.24
N ALA A 356 -9.92 10.50 13.55
CA ALA A 356 -10.62 9.47 14.34
C ALA A 356 -9.94 9.15 15.67
N GLY A 357 -8.87 9.83 16.03
CA GLY A 357 -8.12 9.57 17.26
C GLY A 357 -7.35 8.25 17.27
N LEU A 358 -7.04 7.76 18.47
CA LEU A 358 -6.14 6.64 18.71
C LEU A 358 -6.55 5.35 17.96
N LEU A 359 -7.85 5.04 17.85
CA LEU A 359 -8.29 3.79 17.20
C LEU A 359 -8.02 3.80 15.71
N GLY A 360 -8.08 4.97 15.05
CA GLY A 360 -7.65 5.12 13.66
C GLY A 360 -6.15 4.86 13.50
N ALA A 361 -5.33 5.41 14.40
CA ALA A 361 -3.90 5.17 14.40
C ALA A 361 -3.55 3.68 14.64
N VAL A 362 -4.21 3.03 15.61
CA VAL A 362 -3.99 1.60 15.93
C VAL A 362 -4.26 0.71 14.71
N PHE A 363 -5.30 0.99 13.92
CA PHE A 363 -5.56 0.26 12.68
C PHE A 363 -4.35 0.33 11.74
N TRP A 364 -3.83 1.52 11.46
CA TRP A 364 -2.73 1.72 10.51
C TRP A 364 -1.38 1.18 11.02
N VAL A 365 -1.09 1.34 12.31
CA VAL A 365 0.10 0.71 12.95
C VAL A 365 0.03 -0.81 12.82
N TRP A 366 -1.16 -1.40 13.00
CA TRP A 366 -1.32 -2.83 12.81
C TRP A 366 -1.15 -3.25 11.34
N VAL A 367 -1.73 -2.53 10.37
CA VAL A 367 -1.54 -2.77 8.93
C VAL A 367 -0.06 -2.67 8.55
N TRP A 368 0.63 -1.63 9.05
CA TRP A 368 2.08 -1.46 8.89
C TRP A 368 2.85 -2.70 9.41
N SER A 369 2.49 -3.18 10.58
CA SER A 369 3.11 -4.38 11.18
C SER A 369 2.85 -5.67 10.36
N VAL A 370 1.71 -5.77 9.65
CA VAL A 370 1.41 -6.91 8.76
C VAL A 370 2.31 -6.86 7.53
N ALA A 371 2.48 -5.69 6.90
CA ALA A 371 3.37 -5.50 5.76
C ALA A 371 4.84 -5.83 6.12
N ALA A 372 5.34 -5.30 7.23
CA ALA A 372 6.67 -5.58 7.73
C ALA A 372 6.87 -7.09 8.03
N ARG A 373 5.90 -7.72 8.69
CA ARG A 373 5.93 -9.17 8.96
C ARG A 373 5.94 -10.00 7.69
N ALA A 374 5.21 -9.57 6.64
CA ALA A 374 5.22 -10.26 5.35
C ALA A 374 6.63 -10.28 4.75
N LEU A 375 7.32 -9.14 4.68
CA LEU A 375 8.70 -9.05 4.22
C LEU A 375 9.62 -9.99 4.99
N PHE A 376 9.64 -9.90 6.33
CA PHE A 376 10.54 -10.70 7.16
C PHE A 376 10.21 -12.21 7.19
N ARG A 377 8.97 -12.60 6.91
CA ARG A 377 8.57 -14.02 6.86
C ARG A 377 8.77 -14.66 5.49
N VAL A 378 8.60 -13.87 4.44
CA VAL A 378 8.79 -14.34 3.05
C VAL A 378 10.25 -14.38 2.66
N TYR A 379 11.09 -13.54 3.24
CA TYR A 379 12.52 -13.44 2.99
C TYR A 379 13.28 -14.78 2.90
N PRO A 380 13.05 -15.81 3.76
CA PRO A 380 13.84 -17.04 3.66
C PRO A 380 13.35 -18.01 2.56
N ARG A 381 12.45 -17.61 1.65
CA ARG A 381 11.81 -18.50 0.69
C ARG A 381 11.75 -17.94 -0.71
N SER A 382 12.14 -18.73 -1.70
CA SER A 382 12.00 -18.36 -3.11
C SER A 382 10.54 -18.50 -3.55
N LEU A 383 9.78 -17.40 -3.51
CA LEU A 383 8.46 -17.29 -4.11
C LEU A 383 8.57 -16.51 -5.42
N TYR A 384 7.95 -17.00 -6.51
CA TYR A 384 7.95 -16.27 -7.79
C TYR A 384 7.25 -14.91 -7.69
N ILE A 385 6.25 -14.76 -6.79
CA ILE A 385 5.55 -13.49 -6.53
C ILE A 385 6.33 -12.55 -5.57
N LEU A 386 7.58 -12.87 -5.21
CA LEU A 386 8.38 -12.06 -4.29
C LEU A 386 8.54 -10.61 -4.76
N PRO A 387 8.73 -10.30 -6.07
CA PRO A 387 8.77 -8.92 -6.55
C PRO A 387 7.49 -8.14 -6.22
N LEU A 388 6.32 -8.73 -6.45
CA LEU A 388 5.03 -8.12 -6.15
C LEU A 388 4.87 -7.90 -4.64
N VAL A 389 5.21 -8.90 -3.82
CA VAL A 389 5.12 -8.78 -2.34
C VAL A 389 6.03 -7.67 -1.82
N ALA A 390 7.27 -7.61 -2.31
CA ALA A 390 8.23 -6.60 -1.88
C ALA A 390 7.79 -5.19 -2.30
N PHE A 391 7.38 -5.02 -3.56
CA PHE A 391 6.88 -3.74 -4.06
C PHE A 391 5.66 -3.26 -3.25
N CYS A 392 4.63 -4.09 -3.09
CA CYS A 392 3.43 -3.75 -2.34
C CYS A 392 3.75 -3.46 -0.86
N ALA A 393 4.69 -4.20 -0.25
CA ALA A 393 5.01 -4.00 1.16
C ALA A 393 5.80 -2.71 1.38
N PHE A 394 6.84 -2.42 0.58
CA PHE A 394 7.58 -1.16 0.69
C PHE A 394 6.69 0.03 0.34
N GLY A 395 5.85 -0.09 -0.71
CA GLY A 395 4.88 0.94 -1.06
C GLY A 395 3.91 1.24 0.09
N LEU A 396 3.31 0.21 0.69
CA LEU A 396 2.37 0.41 1.80
C LEU A 396 3.05 0.92 3.08
N LEU A 397 4.27 0.47 3.39
CA LEU A 397 5.06 0.99 4.52
C LEU A 397 5.35 2.50 4.34
N TRP A 398 5.64 2.91 3.12
CA TRP A 398 5.81 4.31 2.75
C TRP A 398 4.49 5.08 2.85
N ASP A 399 3.42 4.60 2.21
CA ASP A 399 2.15 5.30 2.13
C ASP A 399 1.51 5.53 3.50
N ILE A 400 1.62 4.57 4.41
CA ILE A 400 1.10 4.72 5.78
C ILE A 400 1.75 5.92 6.48
N LEU A 401 3.02 6.19 6.23
CA LEU A 401 3.75 7.27 6.88
C LEU A 401 3.74 8.59 6.09
N PHE A 402 3.63 8.52 4.75
CA PHE A 402 3.98 9.66 3.89
C PHE A 402 3.01 9.94 2.74
N SER A 403 1.85 9.30 2.67
CA SER A 403 0.87 9.53 1.61
C SER A 403 -0.53 9.79 2.18
N PRO A 404 -1.37 10.65 1.55
CA PRO A 404 -2.74 10.85 1.98
C PRO A 404 -3.62 9.65 1.60
N TYR A 405 -4.52 9.24 2.52
CA TYR A 405 -5.47 8.16 2.25
C TYR A 405 -6.62 8.66 1.38
N GLY A 406 -6.49 8.43 0.08
CA GLY A 406 -7.46 8.85 -0.93
C GLY A 406 -8.27 7.70 -1.52
N THR A 407 -9.06 8.02 -2.55
CA THR A 407 -9.98 7.10 -3.25
C THR A 407 -9.31 5.81 -3.72
N LEU A 408 -8.08 5.87 -4.22
CA LEU A 408 -7.35 4.69 -4.67
C LEU A 408 -6.88 3.81 -3.49
N GLY A 409 -6.61 4.41 -2.33
CA GLY A 409 -6.18 3.68 -1.14
C GLY A 409 -7.18 2.61 -0.71
N ARG A 410 -8.49 2.89 -0.80
CA ARG A 410 -9.56 1.94 -0.43
C ARG A 410 -9.65 0.71 -1.35
N VAL A 411 -9.07 0.79 -2.56
CA VAL A 411 -8.99 -0.34 -3.51
C VAL A 411 -7.67 -1.11 -3.34
N PHE A 412 -6.55 -0.40 -3.21
CA PHE A 412 -5.22 -1.03 -3.21
C PHE A 412 -4.79 -1.56 -1.85
N VAL A 413 -5.12 -0.88 -0.75
CA VAL A 413 -4.74 -1.35 0.59
C VAL A 413 -5.32 -2.72 0.91
N PRO A 414 -6.63 -3.00 0.70
CA PRO A 414 -7.18 -4.35 0.85
C PRO A 414 -6.47 -5.39 -0.01
N TYR A 415 -6.15 -5.07 -1.24
CA TYR A 415 -5.42 -5.96 -2.14
C TYR A 415 -4.02 -6.32 -1.59
N TYR A 416 -3.25 -5.32 -1.16
CA TYR A 416 -1.92 -5.53 -0.58
C TYR A 416 -1.99 -6.37 0.69
N VAL A 417 -2.93 -6.08 1.58
CA VAL A 417 -3.10 -6.84 2.83
C VAL A 417 -3.46 -8.30 2.55
N VAL A 418 -4.31 -8.57 1.55
CA VAL A 418 -4.65 -9.95 1.14
C VAL A 418 -3.43 -10.68 0.56
N ILE A 419 -2.57 -10.01 -0.22
CA ILE A 419 -1.30 -10.56 -0.70
C ILE A 419 -0.43 -10.97 0.50
N PHE A 420 -0.26 -10.08 1.49
CA PHE A 420 0.58 -10.35 2.66
C PHE A 420 0.06 -11.52 3.48
N MET A 421 -1.25 -11.57 3.74
CA MET A 421 -1.87 -12.67 4.48
C MET A 421 -1.74 -14.00 3.74
N SER A 422 -1.93 -14.00 2.41
CA SER A 422 -1.73 -15.19 1.56
C SER A 422 -0.30 -15.72 1.64
N CYS A 423 0.69 -14.81 1.60
CA CYS A 423 2.09 -15.17 1.70
C CYS A 423 2.45 -15.72 3.09
N LEU A 424 1.95 -15.10 4.16
CA LEU A 424 2.18 -15.56 5.53
C LEU A 424 1.65 -16.98 5.75
N GLU A 425 0.49 -17.32 5.18
CA GLU A 425 -0.07 -18.67 5.27
C GLU A 425 0.75 -19.69 4.48
N ILE A 426 1.12 -19.39 3.24
CA ILE A 426 1.98 -20.29 2.42
C ILE A 426 3.26 -20.63 3.17
N VAL A 427 3.82 -19.63 3.85
CA VAL A 427 5.02 -19.79 4.67
C VAL A 427 4.77 -20.72 5.86
N GLN A 428 3.65 -20.56 6.56
CA GLN A 428 3.29 -21.41 7.70
C GLN A 428 3.01 -22.86 7.29
N ARG A 429 2.25 -23.09 6.22
CA ARG A 429 1.96 -24.43 5.71
C ARG A 429 3.23 -25.19 5.30
N LYS A 430 4.20 -24.53 4.66
CA LYS A 430 5.50 -25.14 4.31
C LYS A 430 6.37 -25.42 5.53
N ALA A 431 6.22 -24.67 6.63
CA ALA A 431 6.93 -24.95 7.89
C ALA A 431 6.36 -26.16 8.63
N ALA A 432 5.05 -26.36 8.56
CA ALA A 432 4.35 -27.47 9.23
C ALA A 432 4.52 -28.83 8.53
N LYS A 433 5.01 -28.89 7.28
CA LYS A 433 5.26 -30.12 6.52
C LYS A 433 6.71 -30.22 6.06
N PRO A 434 7.70 -30.36 6.95
CA PRO A 434 9.10 -30.48 6.54
C PRO A 434 9.46 -31.86 5.94
N SER A 435 8.66 -32.90 6.20
CA SER A 435 9.03 -34.32 5.93
C SER A 435 8.54 -34.92 4.61
N LEU A 436 7.75 -34.18 3.78
CA LEU A 436 7.16 -34.73 2.55
C LEU A 436 7.92 -34.34 1.25
N VAL A 437 9.04 -33.63 1.33
CA VAL A 437 9.80 -33.14 0.16
C VAL A 437 11.16 -33.82 0.02
N LEU A 438 11.53 -34.75 0.91
CA LEU A 438 12.78 -35.51 0.81
C LEU A 438 12.59 -36.91 0.19
N ALA A 439 11.42 -37.23 -0.33
CA ALA A 439 11.10 -38.54 -0.89
C ALA A 439 10.57 -38.50 -2.35
N THR A 440 10.91 -37.47 -3.12
CA THR A 440 10.77 -37.53 -4.60
C THR A 440 11.87 -36.73 -5.27
#